data_fd870757467236738a7b71d945b56b60
#
_entry.id   fd870757467236738a7b71d945b56b60
#
_cell.length_a   1.000
_cell.length_b   1.000
_cell.length_c   1.000
_cell.angle_alpha   90.00
_cell.angle_beta   90.00
_cell.angle_gamma   90.00
#
_symmetry.space_group_name_H-M   'P 1'
#
loop_
_entity.id
_entity.type
_entity.pdbx_description
1 polymer ?
#
loop_
_entity_poly.entity_id
_entity_poly.type
_entity_poly.pdbx_seq_one_letter_code
_entity_poly.pdbx_strand_id
1 'polypeptide(L)'
;ATEAPVVENTTDVTDVATATAPKLTLANWTGALAVSGDLKDGSTDVANFDYKVRIDGKEVVGHSGTYTGSATSVADLNSKLTSATFVSTDAGHIVSVEITGTGTNAGFKTTIEGIEIKSVDVSSATLNLGGATVAYTGKQVAFSDTQIAGFTIAGISGLSYNDFKYTYEGDDLVNATPAGKTLQVVATVDKAGYTGQIKAPFIINKRTLNPDKLELTLKKNTVSYAERSKISSDHVTVKDTVTGETLPTSVYTVTGSGLTAVGTESTLSIATDSLDKDEKTNSNYTGNVTKATTDKVKVVANQMSDFKIVTDSIGKDDASNATAVKNAIHFYIGDTEVTSYISSAITVAPATLASGATTLSVSVNGDNTNVIGNTTVNLSVTLNKLTVD
;
A
#
# COMPACT_ATOMS: atom_id res chain seq x y z
N ALA A 1 -85.34 34.44 -44.96
CA ALA A 1 -84.42 35.01 -43.92
C ALA A 1 -83.01 34.45 -44.16
N THR A 2 -82.10 35.26 -44.67
CA THR A 2 -80.71 35.01 -44.91
C THR A 2 -79.90 35.61 -43.77
N GLU A 3 -79.25 34.78 -42.99
CA GLU A 3 -78.30 35.16 -41.96
C GLU A 3 -77.04 35.72 -42.54
N ALA A 4 -76.59 36.91 -42.11
CA ALA A 4 -75.34 37.52 -42.49
C ALA A 4 -74.14 36.80 -41.79
N PRO A 5 -72.98 36.68 -42.43
CA PRO A 5 -71.83 36.04 -41.82
C PRO A 5 -71.24 36.90 -40.69
N VAL A 6 -71.03 36.31 -39.55
CA VAL A 6 -70.24 36.88 -38.44
C VAL A 6 -68.78 36.89 -38.82
N VAL A 7 -68.22 38.10 -38.98
CA VAL A 7 -66.75 38.27 -39.11
C VAL A 7 -66.15 38.15 -37.71
N GLU A 8 -65.50 37.00 -37.41
CA GLU A 8 -64.64 36.90 -36.24
C GLU A 8 -63.40 37.75 -36.47
N ASN A 9 -63.29 38.82 -35.73
CA ASN A 9 -62.05 39.61 -35.69
C ASN A 9 -61.09 38.93 -34.75
N THR A 10 -60.28 38.02 -35.30
CA THR A 10 -59.12 37.49 -34.60
C THR A 10 -58.05 38.59 -34.58
N THR A 11 -58.06 39.39 -33.52
CA THR A 11 -56.90 40.18 -33.13
C THR A 11 -55.77 39.19 -32.80
N ASP A 12 -54.82 39.06 -33.69
CA ASP A 12 -53.57 38.40 -33.46
C ASP A 12 -52.89 39.11 -32.31
N VAL A 13 -52.91 38.49 -31.13
CA VAL A 13 -52.16 38.96 -29.97
C VAL A 13 -50.72 38.58 -30.30
N THR A 14 -50.00 39.48 -30.94
CA THR A 14 -48.54 39.39 -31.03
C THR A 14 -48.01 39.30 -29.61
N ASP A 15 -47.42 38.17 -29.34
CA ASP A 15 -46.71 37.87 -28.08
C ASP A 15 -45.69 39.00 -27.86
N VAL A 16 -46.02 39.94 -26.98
CA VAL A 16 -45.10 41.00 -26.57
C VAL A 16 -44.03 40.30 -25.77
N ALA A 17 -42.88 40.03 -26.41
CA ALA A 17 -41.72 39.46 -25.75
C ALA A 17 -41.46 40.24 -24.46
N THR A 18 -41.66 39.60 -23.32
CA THR A 18 -41.44 40.20 -22.01
C THR A 18 -39.97 40.57 -21.91
N ALA A 19 -39.67 41.85 -21.74
CA ALA A 19 -38.28 42.32 -21.59
C ALA A 19 -37.58 41.54 -20.48
N THR A 20 -36.48 40.89 -20.79
CA THR A 20 -35.69 40.14 -19.82
C THR A 20 -34.63 41.05 -19.23
N ALA A 21 -34.58 41.22 -17.91
CA ALA A 21 -33.60 42.05 -17.23
C ALA A 21 -32.18 41.65 -17.59
N PRO A 22 -31.25 42.60 -17.71
CA PRO A 22 -29.87 42.32 -18.09
C PRO A 22 -29.19 41.42 -17.04
N LYS A 23 -28.43 40.42 -17.49
CA LYS A 23 -27.69 39.45 -16.66
C LYS A 23 -26.25 39.33 -17.10
N LEU A 24 -25.36 39.21 -16.13
CA LEU A 24 -23.97 38.90 -16.35
C LEU A 24 -23.75 37.38 -16.39
N THR A 25 -22.79 36.94 -17.17
CA THR A 25 -22.31 35.58 -17.16
C THR A 25 -20.77 35.59 -17.23
N LEU A 26 -20.13 34.72 -16.45
CA LEU A 26 -18.71 34.53 -16.40
C LEU A 26 -18.45 33.09 -15.94
N ALA A 27 -17.77 32.28 -16.74
CA ALA A 27 -17.52 30.88 -16.39
C ALA A 27 -16.58 30.74 -15.18
N ASN A 28 -15.47 31.48 -15.22
CA ASN A 28 -14.49 31.61 -14.15
C ASN A 28 -13.57 32.80 -14.43
N TRP A 29 -12.59 33.09 -13.59
CA TRP A 29 -11.71 34.25 -13.73
C TRP A 29 -10.89 34.30 -15.04
N THR A 30 -10.70 33.15 -15.75
CA THR A 30 -10.01 33.10 -17.05
C THR A 30 -10.95 33.38 -18.23
N GLY A 31 -12.25 33.40 -18.00
CA GLY A 31 -13.27 33.57 -19.03
C GLY A 31 -13.50 35.02 -19.41
N ALA A 32 -14.35 35.23 -20.40
CA ALA A 32 -14.82 36.55 -20.81
C ALA A 32 -16.12 36.90 -20.06
N LEU A 33 -16.18 38.10 -19.50
CA LEU A 33 -17.42 38.65 -18.96
C LEU A 33 -18.42 38.95 -20.11
N ALA A 34 -19.62 38.45 -19.98
CA ALA A 34 -20.68 38.65 -20.95
C ALA A 34 -21.93 39.19 -20.29
N VAL A 35 -22.75 39.91 -21.06
CA VAL A 35 -24.06 40.42 -20.66
C VAL A 35 -25.09 40.01 -21.70
N SER A 36 -26.27 39.65 -21.24
CA SER A 36 -27.44 39.33 -22.07
C SER A 36 -28.69 40.02 -21.48
N GLY A 37 -29.77 40.00 -22.23
CA GLY A 37 -31.03 40.62 -21.82
C GLY A 37 -31.21 42.04 -22.36
N ASP A 38 -32.15 42.80 -21.76
CA ASP A 38 -32.56 44.13 -22.23
C ASP A 38 -32.24 45.17 -21.16
N LEU A 39 -31.71 46.32 -21.54
CA LEU A 39 -31.52 47.48 -20.68
C LEU A 39 -32.57 48.52 -21.04
N LYS A 40 -33.55 48.73 -20.16
CA LYS A 40 -34.69 49.60 -20.42
C LYS A 40 -34.86 50.65 -19.30
N ASP A 41 -35.29 51.83 -19.74
CA ASP A 41 -35.82 52.87 -18.89
C ASP A 41 -37.35 52.90 -19.12
N GLY A 42 -38.11 52.31 -18.20
CA GLY A 42 -39.49 51.98 -18.42
C GLY A 42 -39.66 50.95 -19.54
N SER A 43 -40.33 51.32 -20.67
CA SER A 43 -40.52 50.51 -21.84
C SER A 43 -39.52 50.80 -22.97
N THR A 44 -38.65 51.79 -22.80
CA THR A 44 -37.73 52.28 -23.85
C THR A 44 -36.33 51.73 -23.65
N ASP A 45 -35.68 51.32 -24.76
CA ASP A 45 -34.28 50.88 -24.69
C ASP A 45 -33.36 52.06 -24.33
N VAL A 46 -32.39 51.74 -23.44
CA VAL A 46 -31.33 52.68 -23.11
C VAL A 46 -30.26 52.61 -24.19
N ALA A 47 -30.19 53.64 -25.04
CA ALA A 47 -29.38 53.67 -26.23
C ALA A 47 -28.02 54.33 -26.11
N ASN A 48 -27.80 55.11 -25.04
CA ASN A 48 -26.52 55.77 -24.77
C ASN A 48 -26.22 55.74 -23.26
N PHE A 49 -25.11 55.14 -22.92
CA PHE A 49 -24.70 55.03 -21.50
C PHE A 49 -23.22 54.79 -21.36
N ASP A 50 -22.68 55.19 -20.21
CA ASP A 50 -21.38 54.80 -19.73
C ASP A 50 -21.49 53.58 -18.82
N TYR A 51 -20.46 52.74 -18.84
CA TYR A 51 -20.38 51.58 -17.97
C TYR A 51 -19.10 51.56 -17.14
N LYS A 52 -19.18 50.98 -15.96
CA LYS A 52 -18.02 50.68 -15.10
C LYS A 52 -18.14 49.27 -14.57
N VAL A 53 -17.12 48.43 -14.84
CA VAL A 53 -16.98 47.11 -14.22
C VAL A 53 -16.40 47.32 -12.82
N ARG A 54 -17.01 46.68 -11.85
CA ARG A 54 -16.62 46.77 -10.42
C ARG A 54 -16.40 45.39 -9.86
N ILE A 55 -15.44 45.24 -8.95
CA ILE A 55 -15.22 44.04 -8.15
C ILE A 55 -15.48 44.44 -6.70
N ASP A 56 -16.43 43.75 -6.03
CA ASP A 56 -16.94 44.07 -4.68
C ASP A 56 -17.36 45.54 -4.57
N GLY A 57 -17.97 46.10 -5.62
CA GLY A 57 -18.39 47.47 -5.71
C GLY A 57 -17.28 48.51 -5.82
N LYS A 58 -16.05 48.10 -5.96
CA LYS A 58 -14.87 48.97 -6.07
C LYS A 58 -14.34 49.04 -7.51
N GLU A 59 -13.66 50.12 -7.82
CA GLU A 59 -12.92 50.23 -9.08
C GLU A 59 -11.83 49.18 -9.20
N VAL A 60 -11.70 48.60 -10.37
CA VAL A 60 -10.65 47.60 -10.68
C VAL A 60 -9.35 48.35 -10.99
N VAL A 61 -8.33 48.08 -10.19
CA VAL A 61 -7.01 48.69 -10.31
C VAL A 61 -5.92 47.64 -10.48
N GLY A 62 -4.98 47.89 -11.36
CA GLY A 62 -3.82 47.00 -11.54
C GLY A 62 -4.05 45.78 -12.43
N HIS A 63 -5.22 45.66 -13.03
CA HIS A 63 -5.51 44.64 -14.03
C HIS A 63 -5.25 45.16 -15.45
N SER A 64 -4.94 44.29 -16.39
CA SER A 64 -4.96 44.63 -17.82
C SER A 64 -6.36 44.54 -18.37
N GLY A 65 -6.72 45.41 -19.30
CA GLY A 65 -8.03 45.47 -19.93
C GLY A 65 -8.81 46.73 -19.63
N THR A 66 -10.02 46.84 -20.18
CA THR A 66 -10.86 48.04 -20.08
C THR A 66 -12.05 47.73 -19.20
N TYR A 67 -12.18 48.49 -18.10
CA TYR A 67 -13.25 48.37 -17.09
C TYR A 67 -14.24 49.51 -17.11
N THR A 68 -14.04 50.52 -17.96
CA THR A 68 -14.90 51.67 -18.15
C THR A 68 -15.02 51.99 -19.62
N GLY A 69 -16.15 52.55 -20.04
CA GLY A 69 -16.36 52.97 -21.41
C GLY A 69 -17.80 53.43 -21.64
N SER A 70 -18.13 53.71 -22.90
CA SER A 70 -19.46 54.04 -23.35
C SER A 70 -19.99 52.98 -24.28
N ALA A 71 -21.31 52.74 -24.28
CA ALA A 71 -21.98 51.81 -25.15
C ALA A 71 -23.32 52.36 -25.64
N THR A 72 -23.76 51.82 -26.77
CA THR A 72 -25.00 52.25 -27.47
C THR A 72 -26.12 51.21 -27.40
N SER A 73 -25.84 50.05 -26.86
CA SER A 73 -26.80 48.94 -26.65
C SER A 73 -26.20 47.89 -25.73
N VAL A 74 -27.03 46.94 -25.29
CA VAL A 74 -26.55 45.74 -24.54
C VAL A 74 -25.62 44.90 -25.41
N ALA A 75 -25.85 44.76 -26.69
CA ALA A 75 -24.98 44.02 -27.61
C ALA A 75 -23.61 44.72 -27.76
N ASP A 76 -23.59 46.07 -27.87
CA ASP A 76 -22.35 46.81 -27.87
C ASP A 76 -21.59 46.74 -26.54
N LEU A 77 -22.27 46.80 -25.42
CA LEU A 77 -21.70 46.56 -24.07
C LEU A 77 -21.10 45.17 -23.98
N ASN A 78 -21.81 44.13 -24.38
CA ASN A 78 -21.33 42.76 -24.37
C ASN A 78 -20.02 42.62 -25.17
N SER A 79 -19.93 43.21 -26.33
CA SER A 79 -18.71 43.22 -27.16
C SER A 79 -17.52 43.89 -26.43
N LYS A 80 -17.78 44.96 -25.69
CA LYS A 80 -16.76 45.74 -24.97
C LYS A 80 -16.31 45.05 -23.67
N LEU A 81 -17.19 44.34 -22.98
CA LEU A 81 -16.88 43.63 -21.73
C LEU A 81 -15.85 42.51 -21.94
N THR A 82 -15.67 42.00 -23.13
CA THR A 82 -14.66 41.00 -23.44
C THR A 82 -13.22 41.48 -23.19
N SER A 83 -13.00 42.78 -23.14
CA SER A 83 -11.68 43.36 -22.83
C SER A 83 -11.41 43.46 -21.32
N ALA A 84 -12.40 43.27 -20.46
CA ALA A 84 -12.24 43.20 -19.02
C ALA A 84 -11.71 41.82 -18.62
N THR A 85 -10.45 41.75 -18.22
CA THR A 85 -9.80 40.51 -17.81
C THR A 85 -9.72 40.42 -16.28
N PHE A 86 -9.67 39.20 -15.76
CA PHE A 86 -9.58 38.94 -14.32
C PHE A 86 -8.27 38.22 -14.01
N VAL A 87 -7.87 38.26 -12.76
CA VAL A 87 -6.69 37.55 -12.23
C VAL A 87 -7.13 36.48 -11.21
N SER A 88 -6.25 35.55 -10.92
CA SER A 88 -6.58 34.41 -10.04
C SER A 88 -7.06 34.81 -8.64
N THR A 89 -6.59 35.95 -8.14
CA THR A 89 -7.01 36.50 -6.84
C THR A 89 -8.39 37.14 -6.85
N ASP A 90 -9.02 37.35 -8.02
CA ASP A 90 -10.39 37.82 -8.10
C ASP A 90 -11.42 36.70 -7.85
N ALA A 91 -11.00 35.45 -7.92
CA ALA A 91 -11.89 34.33 -7.64
C ALA A 91 -12.45 34.41 -6.21
N GLY A 92 -13.76 34.19 -6.09
CA GLY A 92 -14.51 34.33 -4.85
C GLY A 92 -15.09 35.75 -4.61
N HIS A 93 -14.71 36.74 -5.44
CA HIS A 93 -15.22 38.09 -5.39
C HIS A 93 -16.40 38.29 -6.35
N ILE A 94 -17.16 39.37 -6.17
CA ILE A 94 -18.35 39.67 -6.96
C ILE A 94 -18.02 40.70 -8.04
N VAL A 95 -18.29 40.36 -9.31
CA VAL A 95 -18.20 41.32 -10.42
C VAL A 95 -19.58 41.87 -10.72
N SER A 96 -19.70 43.20 -10.89
CA SER A 96 -20.92 43.90 -11.29
C SER A 96 -20.58 44.94 -12.34
N VAL A 97 -21.59 45.42 -13.05
CA VAL A 97 -21.47 46.51 -14.04
C VAL A 97 -22.43 47.63 -13.70
N GLU A 98 -21.87 48.80 -13.38
CA GLU A 98 -22.59 50.04 -13.13
C GLU A 98 -22.87 50.75 -14.46
N ILE A 99 -24.11 51.15 -14.69
CA ILE A 99 -24.58 51.82 -15.89
C ILE A 99 -25.01 53.23 -15.53
N THR A 100 -24.57 54.21 -16.32
CA THR A 100 -25.02 55.61 -16.22
C THR A 100 -25.43 56.09 -17.60
N GLY A 101 -26.69 56.40 -17.78
CA GLY A 101 -27.23 56.92 -19.03
C GLY A 101 -26.60 58.29 -19.38
N THR A 102 -26.40 58.48 -20.69
CA THR A 102 -25.86 59.72 -21.29
C THR A 102 -26.75 60.23 -22.40
N GLY A 103 -26.57 61.46 -22.83
CA GLY A 103 -27.33 62.01 -23.92
C GLY A 103 -28.84 61.99 -23.66
N THR A 104 -29.59 61.30 -24.50
CA THR A 104 -31.05 61.15 -24.40
C THR A 104 -31.49 60.32 -23.17
N ASN A 105 -30.56 59.53 -22.59
CA ASN A 105 -30.80 58.72 -21.40
C ASN A 105 -30.17 59.36 -20.13
N ALA A 106 -29.83 60.66 -20.18
CA ALA A 106 -29.27 61.36 -19.03
C ALA A 106 -30.20 61.25 -17.80
N GLY A 107 -29.65 60.87 -16.65
CA GLY A 107 -30.37 60.62 -15.44
C GLY A 107 -30.70 59.15 -15.14
N PHE A 108 -30.63 58.28 -16.14
CA PHE A 108 -30.77 56.84 -15.93
C PHE A 108 -29.53 56.29 -15.19
N LYS A 109 -29.73 55.50 -14.14
CA LYS A 109 -28.69 54.80 -13.41
C LYS A 109 -29.19 53.43 -12.98
N THR A 110 -28.37 52.43 -13.17
CA THR A 110 -28.63 51.06 -12.66
C THR A 110 -27.31 50.30 -12.49
N THR A 111 -27.40 49.22 -11.76
CA THR A 111 -26.29 48.24 -11.66
C THR A 111 -26.83 46.90 -12.11
N ILE A 112 -26.16 46.28 -13.10
CA ILE A 112 -26.44 44.91 -13.48
C ILE A 112 -25.97 44.02 -12.33
N GLU A 113 -26.91 43.18 -11.85
CA GLU A 113 -26.70 42.35 -10.65
C GLU A 113 -25.38 41.60 -10.72
N GLY A 114 -24.64 41.62 -9.62
CA GLY A 114 -23.33 41.02 -9.50
C GLY A 114 -23.37 39.49 -9.47
N ILE A 115 -22.33 38.88 -10.03
CA ILE A 115 -22.12 37.44 -10.01
C ILE A 115 -20.74 37.13 -9.40
N GLU A 116 -20.62 35.96 -8.79
CA GLU A 116 -19.34 35.49 -8.27
C GLU A 116 -18.38 35.15 -9.41
N ILE A 117 -17.14 35.63 -9.31
CA ILE A 117 -16.03 35.21 -10.15
C ILE A 117 -15.55 33.86 -9.65
N LYS A 118 -15.87 32.79 -10.36
CA LYS A 118 -15.56 31.43 -9.92
C LYS A 118 -14.09 31.09 -10.12
N SER A 119 -13.59 30.19 -9.28
CA SER A 119 -12.30 29.49 -9.51
C SER A 119 -12.39 28.56 -10.71
N VAL A 120 -11.25 28.26 -11.30
CA VAL A 120 -11.11 27.19 -12.31
C VAL A 120 -11.15 25.85 -11.59
N ASP A 121 -12.07 24.98 -11.96
CA ASP A 121 -12.15 23.61 -11.46
C ASP A 121 -11.17 22.72 -12.22
N VAL A 122 -10.23 22.09 -11.49
CA VAL A 122 -9.20 21.22 -12.06
C VAL A 122 -9.66 19.77 -12.26
N SER A 123 -10.88 19.41 -11.85
CA SER A 123 -11.34 18.00 -11.84
C SER A 123 -11.36 17.32 -13.22
N SER A 124 -11.40 18.10 -14.29
CA SER A 124 -11.31 17.60 -15.67
C SER A 124 -9.90 17.40 -16.18
N ALA A 125 -8.89 17.85 -15.42
CA ALA A 125 -7.48 17.65 -15.78
C ALA A 125 -7.03 16.21 -15.51
N THR A 126 -5.90 15.83 -16.11
CA THR A 126 -5.31 14.51 -15.94
C THR A 126 -3.98 14.63 -15.20
N LEU A 127 -3.82 13.85 -14.12
CA LEU A 127 -2.55 13.67 -13.43
C LEU A 127 -1.79 12.50 -14.07
N ASN A 128 -0.57 12.74 -14.51
CA ASN A 128 0.33 11.71 -15.02
C ASN A 128 1.52 11.56 -14.03
N LEU A 129 1.74 10.34 -13.55
CA LEU A 129 2.78 10.03 -12.58
C LEU A 129 4.18 9.87 -13.20
N GLY A 130 4.35 10.08 -14.54
CA GLY A 130 5.64 10.04 -15.21
C GLY A 130 6.36 8.68 -15.16
N GLY A 131 5.61 7.59 -14.96
CA GLY A 131 6.19 6.25 -14.79
C GLY A 131 6.80 6.01 -13.40
N ALA A 132 6.60 6.91 -12.44
CA ALA A 132 7.06 6.70 -11.06
C ALA A 132 6.39 5.48 -10.43
N THR A 133 7.17 4.68 -9.72
CA THR A 133 6.71 3.49 -9.02
C THR A 133 7.14 3.53 -7.56
N VAL A 134 6.37 2.88 -6.71
CA VAL A 134 6.68 2.70 -5.29
C VAL A 134 6.66 1.22 -4.96
N ALA A 135 7.49 0.81 -4.02
CA ALA A 135 7.54 -0.54 -3.50
C ALA A 135 7.32 -0.54 -1.98
N TYR A 136 6.95 -1.69 -1.47
CA TYR A 136 6.76 -1.89 -0.04
C TYR A 136 7.99 -1.47 0.79
N THR A 137 7.74 -0.71 1.85
CA THR A 137 8.77 -0.20 2.76
C THR A 137 8.47 -0.51 4.24
N GLY A 138 7.35 -1.16 4.54
CA GLY A 138 6.86 -1.35 5.91
C GLY A 138 6.22 -0.10 6.52
N LYS A 139 6.10 0.98 5.75
CA LYS A 139 5.51 2.27 6.17
C LYS A 139 4.41 2.68 5.21
N GLN A 140 3.59 3.63 5.64
CA GLN A 140 2.61 4.25 4.75
C GLN A 140 3.30 4.75 3.48
N VAL A 141 2.68 4.47 2.33
CA VAL A 141 3.20 4.83 1.01
C VAL A 141 3.35 6.33 0.86
N ALA A 142 4.44 6.73 0.24
CA ALA A 142 4.65 8.09 -0.23
C ALA A 142 5.56 8.07 -1.46
N PHE A 143 5.24 8.87 -2.47
CA PHE A 143 6.19 9.19 -3.51
C PHE A 143 7.20 10.20 -2.98
N SER A 144 8.46 10.07 -3.36
CA SER A 144 9.50 11.03 -2.99
C SER A 144 9.29 12.37 -3.70
N ASP A 145 9.86 13.45 -3.16
CA ASP A 145 9.80 14.78 -3.78
C ASP A 145 10.36 14.76 -5.20
N THR A 146 11.41 13.97 -5.46
CA THR A 146 11.97 13.79 -6.80
C THR A 146 10.99 13.10 -7.76
N GLN A 147 10.23 12.11 -7.29
CA GLN A 147 9.20 11.45 -8.09
C GLN A 147 8.04 12.40 -8.37
N ILE A 148 7.58 13.15 -7.36
CA ILE A 148 6.51 14.14 -7.48
C ILE A 148 6.91 15.26 -8.47
N ALA A 149 8.17 15.67 -8.47
CA ALA A 149 8.69 16.65 -9.44
C ALA A 149 8.63 16.16 -10.90
N GLY A 150 8.52 14.86 -11.11
CA GLY A 150 8.29 14.24 -12.41
C GLY A 150 6.81 14.12 -12.81
N PHE A 151 5.87 14.48 -11.93
CA PHE A 151 4.44 14.44 -12.25
C PHE A 151 4.08 15.59 -13.20
N THR A 152 3.15 15.32 -14.11
CA THR A 152 2.65 16.33 -15.06
C THR A 152 1.14 16.43 -14.99
N ILE A 153 0.64 17.65 -15.25
CA ILE A 153 -0.78 17.96 -15.29
C ILE A 153 -1.15 18.29 -16.75
N ALA A 154 -2.10 17.58 -17.31
CA ALA A 154 -2.59 17.80 -18.66
C ALA A 154 -4.04 18.28 -18.63
N GLY A 155 -4.44 19.05 -19.69
CA GLY A 155 -5.82 19.54 -19.86
C GLY A 155 -6.09 20.90 -19.20
N ILE A 156 -5.17 21.46 -18.40
CA ILE A 156 -5.25 22.80 -17.84
C ILE A 156 -3.87 23.46 -17.98
N SER A 157 -3.85 24.70 -18.47
CA SER A 157 -2.62 25.50 -18.56
C SER A 157 -2.33 26.25 -17.27
N GLY A 158 -1.06 26.58 -17.04
CA GLY A 158 -0.63 27.42 -15.92
C GLY A 158 -0.54 26.71 -14.58
N LEU A 159 -0.66 25.38 -14.55
CA LEU A 159 -0.46 24.54 -13.37
C LEU A 159 0.70 23.56 -13.59
N SER A 160 1.43 23.30 -12.53
CA SER A 160 2.52 22.32 -12.46
C SER A 160 2.37 21.48 -11.18
N TYR A 161 3.22 20.46 -11.03
CA TYR A 161 3.17 19.55 -9.88
C TYR A 161 3.22 20.25 -8.52
N ASN A 162 3.93 21.36 -8.40
CA ASN A 162 4.10 22.11 -7.14
C ASN A 162 2.90 23.01 -6.79
N ASP A 163 1.91 23.12 -7.66
CA ASP A 163 0.64 23.80 -7.38
C ASP A 163 -0.38 22.89 -6.67
N PHE A 164 0.04 21.67 -6.30
CA PHE A 164 -0.84 20.66 -5.68
C PHE A 164 -0.27 20.11 -4.38
N LYS A 165 -1.16 19.70 -3.49
CA LYS A 165 -0.87 18.83 -2.34
C LYS A 165 -1.28 17.41 -2.67
N TYR A 166 -0.42 16.46 -2.33
CA TYR A 166 -0.62 15.05 -2.66
C TYR A 166 -0.97 14.24 -1.43
N THR A 167 -2.01 13.43 -1.56
CA THR A 167 -2.44 12.43 -0.57
C THR A 167 -2.70 11.10 -1.29
N TYR A 168 -2.94 10.05 -0.53
CA TYR A 168 -3.11 8.71 -1.06
C TYR A 168 -4.41 8.11 -0.53
N GLU A 169 -5.15 7.40 -1.39
CA GLU A 169 -6.40 6.75 -1.04
C GLU A 169 -6.38 5.28 -1.50
N GLY A 170 -7.01 4.41 -0.71
CA GLY A 170 -7.18 3.00 -0.99
C GLY A 170 -7.36 2.18 0.28
N ASP A 171 -7.64 0.89 0.13
CA ASP A 171 -7.95 -0.02 1.24
C ASP A 171 -6.73 -0.26 2.16
N ASP A 172 -5.54 -0.32 1.58
CA ASP A 172 -4.29 -0.55 2.31
C ASP A 172 -3.16 0.26 1.69
N LEU A 173 -2.67 1.24 2.43
CA LEU A 173 -1.61 2.15 2.02
C LEU A 173 -0.22 1.75 2.54
N VAL A 174 -0.08 0.57 3.12
CA VAL A 174 1.17 0.06 3.69
C VAL A 174 1.67 -1.15 2.93
N ASN A 175 0.83 -2.16 2.76
CA ASN A 175 1.22 -3.43 2.16
C ASN A 175 1.23 -3.37 0.62
N ALA A 176 1.96 -4.28 0.00
CA ALA A 176 1.94 -4.43 -1.46
C ALA A 176 0.51 -4.67 -1.96
N THR A 177 0.14 -3.98 -3.02
CA THR A 177 -1.23 -4.00 -3.54
C THR A 177 -1.53 -5.37 -4.15
N PRO A 178 -2.60 -6.06 -3.71
CA PRO A 178 -3.00 -7.34 -4.27
C PRO A 178 -3.34 -7.23 -5.76
N ALA A 179 -3.20 -8.33 -6.49
CA ALA A 179 -3.55 -8.40 -7.91
C ALA A 179 -5.00 -7.95 -8.16
N GLY A 180 -5.23 -7.14 -9.19
CA GLY A 180 -6.54 -6.62 -9.55
C GLY A 180 -7.04 -5.46 -8.69
N LYS A 181 -6.27 -5.00 -7.70
CA LYS A 181 -6.54 -3.80 -6.89
C LYS A 181 -5.68 -2.63 -7.34
N THR A 182 -6.13 -1.43 -7.05
CA THR A 182 -5.39 -0.18 -7.29
C THR A 182 -5.62 0.79 -6.14
N LEU A 183 -4.64 1.66 -5.94
CA LEU A 183 -4.70 2.80 -5.03
C LEU A 183 -4.76 4.09 -5.87
N GLN A 184 -5.02 5.22 -5.25
CA GLN A 184 -5.08 6.51 -5.93
C GLN A 184 -4.10 7.50 -5.30
N VAL A 185 -3.32 8.17 -6.13
CA VAL A 185 -2.73 9.46 -5.79
C VAL A 185 -3.81 10.51 -5.96
N VAL A 186 -4.04 11.33 -4.95
CA VAL A 186 -4.99 12.46 -4.98
C VAL A 186 -4.18 13.75 -4.94
N ALA A 187 -4.24 14.50 -6.01
CA ALA A 187 -3.64 15.82 -6.12
C ALA A 187 -4.72 16.89 -5.92
N THR A 188 -4.69 17.57 -4.80
CA THR A 188 -5.61 18.69 -4.49
C THR A 188 -4.90 19.99 -4.81
N VAL A 189 -5.52 20.82 -5.65
CA VAL A 189 -4.90 22.09 -6.04
C VAL A 189 -4.76 23.03 -4.83
N ASP A 190 -3.60 23.67 -4.71
CA ASP A 190 -3.27 24.65 -3.66
C ASP A 190 -2.71 25.91 -4.31
N LYS A 191 -3.52 26.53 -5.16
CA LYS A 191 -3.19 27.76 -5.88
C LYS A 191 -4.41 28.66 -5.96
N ALA A 192 -4.21 29.95 -5.70
CA ALA A 192 -5.27 30.93 -5.80
C ALA A 192 -5.95 30.92 -7.18
N GLY A 193 -7.27 30.99 -7.20
CA GLY A 193 -8.07 30.98 -8.43
C GLY A 193 -8.37 29.58 -8.97
N TYR A 194 -7.95 28.53 -8.30
CA TYR A 194 -8.19 27.15 -8.68
C TYR A 194 -8.86 26.38 -7.54
N THR A 195 -9.64 25.35 -7.89
CA THR A 195 -10.32 24.48 -6.94
C THR A 195 -10.41 23.07 -7.49
N GLY A 196 -10.63 22.11 -6.58
CA GLY A 196 -10.85 20.70 -6.94
C GLY A 196 -9.61 19.83 -6.80
N GLN A 197 -9.74 18.59 -7.24
CA GLN A 197 -8.71 17.58 -7.15
C GLN A 197 -8.74 16.66 -8.38
N ILE A 198 -7.59 16.07 -8.67
CA ILE A 198 -7.42 15.06 -9.73
C ILE A 198 -6.80 13.81 -9.11
N LYS A 199 -7.09 12.64 -9.69
CA LYS A 199 -6.62 11.35 -9.19
C LYS A 199 -5.88 10.58 -10.29
N ALA A 200 -4.88 9.82 -9.88
CA ALA A 200 -4.19 8.88 -10.76
C ALA A 200 -4.01 7.53 -10.05
N PRO A 201 -4.29 6.41 -10.73
CA PRO A 201 -4.12 5.09 -10.15
C PRO A 201 -2.65 4.70 -10.01
N PHE A 202 -2.33 3.96 -8.96
CA PHE A 202 -1.03 3.34 -8.76
C PHE A 202 -1.15 2.07 -7.94
N ILE A 203 -0.06 1.34 -7.80
CA ILE A 203 0.07 0.17 -6.91
C ILE A 203 1.34 0.30 -6.06
N ILE A 204 1.33 -0.30 -4.89
CA ILE A 204 2.53 -0.57 -4.11
C ILE A 204 3.07 -1.92 -4.60
N ASN A 205 4.21 -1.93 -5.24
CA ASN A 205 4.85 -3.15 -5.71
C ASN A 205 5.40 -3.96 -4.53
N LYS A 206 5.49 -5.28 -4.69
CA LYS A 206 6.28 -6.12 -3.78
C LYS A 206 7.73 -5.63 -3.78
N ARG A 207 8.35 -5.66 -2.61
CA ARG A 207 9.75 -5.33 -2.48
C ARG A 207 10.60 -6.51 -2.92
N THR A 208 11.48 -6.28 -3.89
CA THR A 208 12.47 -7.27 -4.30
C THR A 208 13.61 -7.31 -3.28
N LEU A 209 13.88 -8.49 -2.72
CA LEU A 209 14.98 -8.68 -1.78
C LEU A 209 16.34 -8.50 -2.47
N ASN A 210 17.26 -7.89 -1.72
CA ASN A 210 18.65 -7.76 -2.10
C ASN A 210 19.51 -8.41 -1.00
N PRO A 211 20.36 -9.41 -1.31
CA PRO A 211 21.20 -10.08 -0.32
C PRO A 211 22.08 -9.10 0.47
N ASP A 212 22.56 -8.02 -0.17
CA ASP A 212 23.40 -7.02 0.48
C ASP A 212 22.66 -6.18 1.53
N LYS A 213 21.33 -6.20 1.47
CA LYS A 213 20.45 -5.50 2.42
C LYS A 213 19.82 -6.45 3.44
N LEU A 214 20.18 -7.72 3.45
CA LEU A 214 19.75 -8.67 4.47
C LEU A 214 20.81 -8.79 5.56
N GLU A 215 20.34 -8.74 6.79
CA GLU A 215 21.12 -9.06 7.99
C GLU A 215 20.68 -10.42 8.52
N LEU A 216 21.63 -11.34 8.66
CA LEU A 216 21.42 -12.68 9.18
C LEU A 216 22.03 -12.79 10.57
N THR A 217 21.25 -13.24 11.52
CA THR A 217 21.68 -13.44 12.91
C THR A 217 21.38 -14.85 13.35
N LEU A 218 22.39 -15.57 13.86
CA LEU A 218 22.17 -16.86 14.50
C LEU A 218 21.37 -16.69 15.80
N LYS A 219 20.33 -17.48 15.98
CA LYS A 219 19.59 -17.54 17.24
C LYS A 219 20.38 -18.26 18.32
N LYS A 220 21.21 -19.23 17.93
CA LYS A 220 22.15 -19.96 18.77
C LYS A 220 23.42 -20.25 17.97
N ASN A 221 24.57 -20.16 18.61
CA ASN A 221 25.87 -20.46 18.01
C ASN A 221 26.30 -21.90 18.20
N THR A 222 25.45 -22.74 18.82
CA THR A 222 25.68 -24.17 19.01
C THR A 222 24.45 -24.97 18.60
N VAL A 223 24.69 -26.22 18.18
CA VAL A 223 23.65 -27.22 17.95
C VAL A 223 24.13 -28.52 18.62
N SER A 224 23.22 -29.25 19.25
CA SER A 224 23.56 -30.53 19.85
C SER A 224 23.87 -31.59 18.79
N TYR A 225 24.70 -32.57 19.13
CA TYR A 225 25.01 -33.69 18.24
C TYR A 225 23.76 -34.40 17.72
N ALA A 226 22.76 -34.61 18.58
CA ALA A 226 21.52 -35.25 18.22
C ALA A 226 20.67 -34.43 17.19
N GLU A 227 20.84 -33.11 17.17
CA GLU A 227 20.04 -32.20 16.32
C GLU A 227 20.86 -31.59 15.16
N ARG A 228 22.13 -31.98 14.99
CA ARG A 228 23.06 -31.38 13.98
C ARG A 228 22.59 -31.44 12.54
N SER A 229 21.72 -32.38 12.20
CA SER A 229 21.12 -32.52 10.88
C SER A 229 19.74 -31.89 10.75
N LYS A 230 19.22 -31.29 11.83
CA LYS A 230 17.88 -30.68 11.90
C LYS A 230 17.93 -29.15 11.83
N ILE A 231 18.91 -28.63 11.09
CA ILE A 231 18.99 -27.18 10.84
C ILE A 231 17.77 -26.75 10.04
N SER A 232 17.13 -25.66 10.50
CA SER A 232 15.90 -25.13 9.91
C SER A 232 15.89 -23.60 10.01
N SER A 233 14.84 -22.98 9.47
CA SER A 233 14.62 -21.53 9.57
C SER A 233 14.53 -21.00 11.01
N ASP A 234 14.31 -21.90 12.00
CA ASP A 234 14.35 -21.52 13.40
C ASP A 234 15.74 -21.20 13.96
N HIS A 235 16.80 -21.49 13.22
CA HIS A 235 18.19 -21.25 13.65
C HIS A 235 18.72 -19.88 13.23
N VAL A 236 18.07 -19.20 12.29
CA VAL A 236 18.53 -17.92 11.73
C VAL A 236 17.38 -16.92 11.72
N THR A 237 17.64 -15.71 12.19
CA THR A 237 16.78 -14.54 11.98
C THR A 237 17.27 -13.82 10.74
N VAL A 238 16.37 -13.51 9.81
CA VAL A 238 16.63 -12.75 8.58
C VAL A 238 15.89 -11.43 8.64
N LYS A 239 16.63 -10.32 8.60
CA LYS A 239 16.10 -8.96 8.65
C LYS A 239 16.41 -8.20 7.37
N ASP A 240 15.41 -7.58 6.77
CA ASP A 240 15.62 -6.59 5.71
C ASP A 240 16.00 -5.25 6.34
N THR A 241 17.21 -4.78 6.10
CA THR A 241 17.72 -3.54 6.72
C THR A 241 17.05 -2.28 6.14
N VAL A 242 16.39 -2.36 5.00
CA VAL A 242 15.68 -1.22 4.39
C VAL A 242 14.32 -1.00 5.05
N THR A 243 13.55 -2.07 5.25
CA THR A 243 12.26 -2.00 5.94
C THR A 243 12.40 -2.06 7.45
N GLY A 244 13.49 -2.64 7.96
CA GLY A 244 13.69 -2.95 9.37
C GLY A 244 12.91 -4.18 9.85
N GLU A 245 12.24 -4.89 8.94
CA GLU A 245 11.40 -6.04 9.27
C GLU A 245 12.17 -7.36 9.26
N THR A 246 11.73 -8.26 10.14
CA THR A 246 12.18 -9.65 10.16
C THR A 246 11.28 -10.48 9.24
N LEU A 247 11.88 -11.22 8.31
CA LEU A 247 11.14 -12.12 7.44
C LEU A 247 10.53 -13.28 8.24
N PRO A 248 9.30 -13.70 7.91
CA PRO A 248 8.71 -14.90 8.49
C PRO A 248 9.56 -16.14 8.19
N THR A 249 9.67 -17.07 9.14
CA THR A 249 10.45 -18.32 8.97
C THR A 249 9.90 -19.23 7.86
N SER A 250 8.64 -19.03 7.48
CA SER A 250 7.97 -19.79 6.41
C SER A 250 8.47 -19.43 4.99
N VAL A 251 9.10 -18.26 4.81
CA VAL A 251 9.48 -17.76 3.48
C VAL A 251 10.93 -18.01 3.10
N TYR A 252 11.70 -18.65 3.98
CA TYR A 252 13.07 -19.05 3.69
C TYR A 252 13.39 -20.41 4.29
N THR A 253 14.30 -21.11 3.67
CA THR A 253 14.91 -22.34 4.16
C THR A 253 16.32 -22.04 4.68
N VAL A 254 16.80 -22.88 5.61
CA VAL A 254 18.16 -22.77 6.15
C VAL A 254 18.85 -24.11 6.03
N THR A 255 20.08 -24.10 5.56
CA THR A 255 20.92 -25.29 5.46
C THR A 255 22.27 -25.02 6.11
N GLY A 256 22.85 -26.08 6.66
CA GLY A 256 24.22 -26.09 7.17
C GLY A 256 24.93 -27.34 6.65
N SER A 257 26.12 -27.19 6.12
CA SER A 257 26.94 -28.32 5.66
C SER A 257 28.09 -28.55 6.61
N GLY A 258 28.60 -29.81 6.69
CA GLY A 258 29.77 -30.13 7.51
C GLY A 258 29.53 -30.20 9.02
N LEU A 259 28.30 -30.12 9.49
CA LEU A 259 27.93 -30.35 10.88
C LEU A 259 27.76 -31.85 11.16
N THR A 260 28.86 -32.55 11.35
CA THR A 260 28.90 -34.03 11.39
C THR A 260 29.22 -34.59 12.77
N ALA A 261 30.22 -34.06 13.43
CA ALA A 261 30.73 -34.55 14.72
C ALA A 261 30.89 -33.36 15.68
N VAL A 262 30.96 -33.65 16.97
CA VAL A 262 31.28 -32.66 18.00
C VAL A 262 32.57 -31.92 17.66
N GLY A 263 32.53 -30.60 17.76
CA GLY A 263 33.62 -29.69 17.43
C GLY A 263 33.62 -29.19 15.98
N THR A 264 32.84 -29.79 15.08
CA THR A 264 32.67 -29.22 13.71
C THR A 264 31.90 -27.93 13.73
N GLU A 265 32.25 -27.00 12.84
CA GLU A 265 31.64 -25.67 12.75
C GLU A 265 31.28 -25.35 11.29
N SER A 266 30.18 -24.66 11.09
CA SER A 266 29.77 -24.20 9.77
C SER A 266 28.94 -22.90 9.86
N THR A 267 29.06 -22.07 8.82
CA THR A 267 28.07 -21.04 8.55
C THR A 267 26.76 -21.68 8.10
N LEU A 268 25.65 -21.01 8.32
CA LEU A 268 24.35 -21.41 7.82
C LEU A 268 24.00 -20.58 6.59
N SER A 269 23.38 -21.20 5.59
CA SER A 269 22.91 -20.53 4.37
C SER A 269 21.40 -20.47 4.36
N ILE A 270 20.85 -19.29 4.04
CA ILE A 270 19.42 -19.12 3.79
C ILE A 270 19.14 -19.10 2.29
N ALA A 271 17.96 -19.54 1.91
CA ALA A 271 17.39 -19.40 0.57
C ALA A 271 15.93 -18.99 0.67
N THR A 272 15.52 -17.97 -0.11
CA THR A 272 14.18 -17.40 -0.07
C THR A 272 13.30 -17.84 -1.25
N ASP A 273 13.44 -19.07 -1.70
CA ASP A 273 12.71 -19.67 -2.82
C ASP A 273 11.19 -19.82 -2.57
N SER A 274 10.76 -19.67 -1.33
CA SER A 274 9.35 -19.76 -0.92
C SER A 274 8.58 -18.44 -0.93
N LEU A 275 9.24 -17.31 -1.19
CA LEU A 275 8.62 -15.97 -1.13
C LEU A 275 7.43 -15.81 -2.09
N ASP A 276 7.55 -16.32 -3.31
CA ASP A 276 6.51 -16.20 -4.32
C ASP A 276 5.42 -17.28 -4.22
N LYS A 277 5.62 -18.28 -3.34
CA LYS A 277 4.71 -19.43 -3.18
C LYS A 277 3.73 -19.26 -2.01
N ASP A 278 4.06 -18.42 -1.04
CA ASP A 278 3.26 -18.20 0.16
C ASP A 278 2.66 -16.78 0.19
N GLU A 279 1.66 -16.55 -0.63
CA GLU A 279 0.90 -15.29 -0.68
C GLU A 279 0.20 -14.96 0.65
N LYS A 280 -0.07 -15.96 1.48
CA LYS A 280 -0.83 -15.78 2.71
C LYS A 280 0.01 -15.22 3.85
N THR A 281 1.28 -15.62 3.95
CA THR A 281 2.22 -15.16 4.98
C THR A 281 3.25 -14.17 4.47
N ASN A 282 3.36 -14.01 3.13
CA ASN A 282 4.28 -13.08 2.49
C ASN A 282 3.69 -12.49 1.21
N SER A 283 2.88 -11.46 1.35
CA SER A 283 2.36 -10.68 0.21
C SER A 283 3.26 -9.50 -0.17
N ASN A 284 4.27 -9.15 0.62
CA ASN A 284 5.03 -7.91 0.52
C ASN A 284 6.39 -8.03 -0.14
N TYR A 285 6.96 -9.24 -0.18
CA TYR A 285 8.31 -9.48 -0.69
C TYR A 285 8.32 -10.40 -1.91
N THR A 286 9.34 -10.25 -2.74
CA THR A 286 9.63 -11.11 -3.89
C THR A 286 11.15 -11.25 -4.05
N GLY A 287 11.56 -12.20 -4.87
CA GLY A 287 12.96 -12.42 -5.22
C GLY A 287 13.59 -13.64 -4.51
N ASN A 288 14.25 -14.48 -5.30
CA ASN A 288 14.98 -15.63 -4.81
C ASN A 288 16.41 -15.20 -4.52
N VAL A 289 16.78 -15.19 -3.24
CA VAL A 289 18.12 -14.84 -2.79
C VAL A 289 18.70 -15.94 -1.91
N THR A 290 20.03 -16.06 -1.93
CA THR A 290 20.79 -16.90 -1.02
C THR A 290 21.80 -16.04 -0.30
N LYS A 291 22.02 -16.31 0.98
CA LYS A 291 23.03 -15.63 1.79
C LYS A 291 23.49 -16.55 2.93
N ALA A 292 24.77 -16.52 3.25
CA ALA A 292 25.32 -17.23 4.40
C ALA A 292 25.45 -16.30 5.62
N THR A 293 25.36 -16.87 6.82
CA THR A 293 25.70 -16.18 8.06
C THR A 293 27.20 -15.89 8.10
N THR A 294 27.59 -14.82 8.78
CA THR A 294 29.03 -14.56 9.08
C THR A 294 29.51 -15.44 10.23
N ASP A 295 28.67 -15.63 11.23
CA ASP A 295 28.96 -16.45 12.39
C ASP A 295 28.71 -17.92 12.07
N LYS A 296 29.43 -18.78 12.78
CA LYS A 296 29.36 -20.24 12.66
C LYS A 296 28.60 -20.86 13.80
N VAL A 297 27.87 -21.91 13.46
CA VAL A 297 27.28 -22.84 14.44
C VAL A 297 28.28 -23.94 14.72
N LYS A 298 28.48 -24.31 15.97
CA LYS A 298 29.33 -25.40 16.45
C LYS A 298 28.49 -26.55 16.97
N VAL A 299 28.87 -27.78 16.58
CA VAL A 299 28.28 -28.99 17.16
C VAL A 299 28.85 -29.24 18.54
N VAL A 300 27.98 -29.41 19.53
CA VAL A 300 28.33 -29.71 20.92
C VAL A 300 27.78 -31.08 21.32
N ALA A 301 28.46 -31.73 22.27
CA ALA A 301 28.04 -33.05 22.78
C ALA A 301 26.67 -32.96 23.46
N ASN A 302 25.91 -34.04 23.38
CA ASN A 302 24.79 -34.26 24.28
C ASN A 302 25.29 -34.94 25.57
N GLN A 303 24.60 -34.65 26.66
CA GLN A 303 24.67 -35.46 27.87
C GLN A 303 23.64 -36.59 27.78
N MET A 304 23.95 -37.78 28.31
CA MET A 304 22.95 -38.86 28.36
C MET A 304 21.66 -38.42 29.05
N SER A 305 21.77 -37.54 30.02
CA SER A 305 20.63 -36.94 30.76
C SER A 305 19.76 -35.99 29.96
N ASP A 306 20.20 -35.57 28.73
CA ASP A 306 19.40 -34.73 27.84
C ASP A 306 18.26 -35.51 27.22
N PHE A 307 18.35 -36.84 27.18
CA PHE A 307 17.39 -37.69 26.49
C PHE A 307 16.29 -38.20 27.46
N LYS A 308 15.05 -38.09 26.96
CA LYS A 308 13.96 -38.93 27.45
C LYS A 308 14.08 -40.29 26.75
N ILE A 309 14.13 -41.36 27.52
CA ILE A 309 14.31 -42.72 27.01
C ILE A 309 12.99 -43.46 27.15
N VAL A 310 12.52 -44.05 26.05
CA VAL A 310 11.34 -44.89 25.99
C VAL A 310 11.76 -46.25 25.47
N THR A 311 11.21 -47.33 26.10
CA THR A 311 11.55 -48.71 25.73
C THR A 311 10.35 -49.47 25.25
N ASP A 312 10.54 -50.28 24.21
CA ASP A 312 9.59 -51.32 23.78
C ASP A 312 9.79 -52.58 24.60
N SER A 313 8.76 -53.44 24.63
CA SER A 313 8.87 -54.79 25.15
C SER A 313 9.66 -55.68 24.18
N ILE A 314 10.49 -56.54 24.72
CA ILE A 314 11.22 -57.57 23.92
C ILE A 314 10.80 -58.98 24.24
N GLY A 315 10.97 -59.89 23.31
CA GLY A 315 10.76 -61.33 23.55
C GLY A 315 11.88 -61.88 24.42
N LYS A 316 11.58 -62.94 25.19
CA LYS A 316 12.59 -63.59 26.07
C LYS A 316 13.83 -64.05 25.26
N ASP A 317 13.63 -64.55 24.06
CA ASP A 317 14.71 -65.07 23.21
C ASP A 317 15.61 -63.98 22.65
N ASP A 318 15.11 -62.72 22.59
CA ASP A 318 15.87 -61.53 22.13
C ASP A 318 16.65 -60.86 23.26
N ALA A 319 16.40 -61.21 24.53
CA ALA A 319 17.00 -60.58 25.70
C ALA A 319 18.54 -60.64 25.73
N SER A 320 19.14 -61.64 25.11
CA SER A 320 20.59 -61.77 24.95
C SER A 320 21.13 -61.22 23.65
N ASN A 321 20.27 -60.75 22.75
CA ASN A 321 20.68 -60.16 21.47
C ASN A 321 20.87 -58.64 21.63
N ALA A 322 22.13 -58.20 21.63
CA ALA A 322 22.45 -56.78 21.79
C ALA A 322 21.80 -55.85 20.78
N THR A 323 21.65 -56.29 19.52
CA THR A 323 20.98 -55.50 18.48
C THR A 323 19.49 -55.40 18.73
N ALA A 324 18.82 -56.48 19.09
CA ALA A 324 17.39 -56.48 19.42
C ALA A 324 17.11 -55.57 20.65
N VAL A 325 17.93 -55.69 21.69
CA VAL A 325 17.85 -54.84 22.89
C VAL A 325 18.06 -53.35 22.53
N LYS A 326 19.08 -53.03 21.72
CA LYS A 326 19.34 -51.67 21.30
C LYS A 326 18.19 -51.09 20.47
N ASN A 327 17.60 -51.85 19.57
CA ASN A 327 16.50 -51.40 18.73
C ASN A 327 15.18 -51.16 19.54
N ALA A 328 15.05 -51.71 20.73
CA ALA A 328 13.95 -51.51 21.62
C ALA A 328 14.09 -50.23 22.52
N ILE A 329 15.17 -49.50 22.36
CA ILE A 329 15.46 -48.32 23.17
C ILE A 329 15.39 -47.09 22.26
N HIS A 330 14.51 -46.17 22.56
CA HIS A 330 14.24 -44.96 21.82
C HIS A 330 14.61 -43.73 22.61
N PHE A 331 15.33 -42.80 21.96
CA PHE A 331 15.83 -41.56 22.57
C PHE A 331 15.07 -40.35 22.01
N TYR A 332 14.63 -39.47 22.89
CA TYR A 332 13.88 -38.27 22.54
C TYR A 332 14.53 -37.01 23.14
N ILE A 333 14.51 -35.91 22.39
CA ILE A 333 14.69 -34.57 22.92
C ILE A 333 13.34 -33.88 22.86
N GLY A 334 12.78 -33.55 24.02
CA GLY A 334 11.36 -33.16 24.10
C GLY A 334 10.47 -34.30 23.59
N ASP A 335 9.63 -34.00 22.62
CA ASP A 335 8.76 -35.00 21.97
C ASP A 335 9.31 -35.54 20.64
N THR A 336 10.52 -35.15 20.27
CA THR A 336 11.15 -35.52 18.99
C THR A 336 12.08 -36.70 19.17
N GLU A 337 11.84 -37.78 18.45
CA GLU A 337 12.72 -38.93 18.43
C GLU A 337 14.04 -38.62 17.70
N VAL A 338 15.16 -38.92 18.34
CA VAL A 338 16.51 -38.70 17.83
C VAL A 338 17.36 -39.96 17.74
N THR A 339 16.77 -41.11 17.96
CA THR A 339 17.44 -42.43 18.05
C THR A 339 18.37 -42.67 16.88
N SER A 340 17.90 -42.49 15.64
CA SER A 340 18.68 -42.71 14.41
C SER A 340 19.89 -41.76 14.28
N TYR A 341 19.79 -40.56 14.85
CA TYR A 341 20.86 -39.53 14.75
C TYR A 341 21.99 -39.74 15.73
N ILE A 342 21.77 -40.50 16.81
CA ILE A 342 22.76 -40.78 17.85
C ILE A 342 23.19 -42.25 17.93
N SER A 343 22.57 -43.14 17.14
CA SER A 343 22.75 -44.58 17.27
C SER A 343 24.23 -45.04 17.19
N SER A 344 25.06 -44.37 16.36
CA SER A 344 26.48 -44.62 16.27
C SER A 344 27.29 -44.21 17.51
N ALA A 345 26.76 -43.33 18.32
CA ALA A 345 27.36 -42.83 19.55
C ALA A 345 26.87 -43.58 20.81
N ILE A 346 25.98 -44.54 20.65
CA ILE A 346 25.39 -45.30 21.75
C ILE A 346 25.77 -46.78 21.64
N THR A 347 26.21 -47.31 22.74
CA THR A 347 26.40 -48.78 22.91
C THR A 347 25.49 -49.27 24.07
N VAL A 348 24.99 -50.49 23.89
CA VAL A 348 24.17 -51.16 24.90
C VAL A 348 24.90 -52.40 25.33
N ALA A 349 25.23 -52.48 26.60
CA ALA A 349 25.83 -53.69 27.19
C ALA A 349 24.74 -54.74 27.40
N PRO A 350 24.86 -55.93 26.78
CA PRO A 350 23.89 -56.97 27.02
C PRO A 350 23.91 -57.43 28.46
N ALA A 351 22.75 -57.68 29.00
CA ALA A 351 22.57 -58.22 30.35
C ALA A 351 21.91 -59.60 30.27
N THR A 352 22.24 -60.44 31.24
CA THR A 352 21.62 -61.76 31.33
C THR A 352 20.26 -61.65 32.02
N LEU A 353 19.22 -62.12 31.37
CA LEU A 353 17.91 -62.22 32.01
C LEU A 353 17.90 -63.29 33.08
N ALA A 354 17.55 -62.92 34.30
CA ALA A 354 17.43 -63.88 35.38
C ALA A 354 16.24 -64.81 35.13
N SER A 355 16.32 -66.07 35.61
CA SER A 355 15.25 -67.06 35.41
C SER A 355 13.93 -66.54 36.03
N GLY A 356 12.90 -66.54 35.17
CA GLY A 356 11.56 -66.05 35.56
C GLY A 356 11.41 -64.56 35.64
N ALA A 357 12.41 -63.77 35.32
CA ALA A 357 12.34 -62.31 35.30
C ALA A 357 11.51 -61.81 34.11
N THR A 358 10.74 -60.75 34.34
CA THR A 358 9.93 -60.06 33.32
C THR A 358 10.47 -58.66 32.99
N THR A 359 11.62 -58.32 33.52
CA THR A 359 12.34 -57.06 33.31
C THR A 359 13.81 -57.34 33.05
N LEU A 360 14.37 -56.77 31.98
CA LEU A 360 15.80 -56.77 31.65
C LEU A 360 16.35 -55.39 31.95
N SER A 361 17.35 -55.32 32.85
CA SER A 361 18.07 -54.09 33.14
C SER A 361 19.34 -54.04 32.29
N VAL A 362 19.50 -53.01 31.50
CA VAL A 362 20.64 -52.86 30.59
C VAL A 362 21.33 -51.53 30.81
N SER A 363 22.67 -51.56 30.64
CA SER A 363 23.50 -50.35 30.66
C SER A 363 23.53 -49.76 29.25
N VAL A 364 23.23 -48.51 29.17
CA VAL A 364 23.29 -47.70 27.92
C VAL A 364 24.43 -46.69 28.07
N ASN A 365 25.42 -46.78 27.21
CA ASN A 365 26.62 -45.95 27.30
C ASN A 365 26.76 -45.04 26.07
N GLY A 366 27.06 -43.77 26.30
CA GLY A 366 27.55 -42.87 25.26
C GLY A 366 29.00 -43.17 24.94
N ASP A 367 29.46 -42.66 23.77
CA ASP A 367 30.85 -42.79 23.28
C ASP A 367 31.84 -41.83 23.99
N ASN A 368 31.34 -40.99 24.93
CA ASN A 368 32.03 -39.93 25.66
C ASN A 368 32.70 -38.86 24.78
N THR A 369 32.29 -38.79 23.50
CA THR A 369 32.67 -37.73 22.56
C THR A 369 31.45 -36.98 22.06
N ASN A 370 30.50 -37.70 21.47
CA ASN A 370 29.27 -37.14 20.93
C ASN A 370 28.11 -37.22 21.92
N VAL A 371 28.07 -38.31 22.70
CA VAL A 371 27.15 -38.49 23.83
C VAL A 371 27.97 -38.83 25.08
N ILE A 372 27.86 -38.00 26.09
CA ILE A 372 28.63 -38.10 27.32
C ILE A 372 27.79 -38.75 28.42
N GLY A 373 28.38 -39.72 29.09
CA GLY A 373 27.78 -40.39 30.21
C GLY A 373 27.08 -41.70 29.84
N ASN A 374 26.42 -42.27 30.82
CA ASN A 374 25.69 -43.52 30.73
C ASN A 374 24.43 -43.50 31.59
N THR A 375 23.56 -44.46 31.35
CA THR A 375 22.35 -44.68 32.16
C THR A 375 21.98 -46.16 32.15
N THR A 376 21.09 -46.56 33.03
CA THR A 376 20.49 -47.89 33.06
C THR A 376 19.03 -47.78 32.68
N VAL A 377 18.57 -48.62 31.77
CA VAL A 377 17.17 -48.69 31.35
C VAL A 377 16.61 -50.08 31.59
N ASN A 378 15.31 -50.15 31.85
CA ASN A 378 14.63 -51.40 32.13
C ASN A 378 13.65 -51.68 30.97
N LEU A 379 13.81 -52.83 30.31
CA LEU A 379 12.91 -53.31 29.25
C LEU A 379 11.96 -54.37 29.81
N SER A 380 10.68 -54.26 29.45
CA SER A 380 9.73 -55.32 29.75
C SER A 380 10.00 -56.54 28.84
N VAL A 381 10.03 -57.72 29.40
CA VAL A 381 10.25 -58.98 28.69
C VAL A 381 8.94 -59.78 28.66
N THR A 382 8.50 -60.10 27.44
CA THR A 382 7.34 -60.94 27.23
C THR A 382 7.78 -62.41 27.19
N LEU A 383 7.26 -63.21 28.09
CA LEU A 383 7.47 -64.64 28.08
C LEU A 383 6.63 -65.26 26.93
N ASN A 384 7.23 -66.08 26.08
CA ASN A 384 6.51 -66.76 25.04
C ASN A 384 5.42 -67.65 25.67
N LYS A 385 4.18 -67.48 25.25
CA LYS A 385 3.12 -68.44 25.58
C LYS A 385 3.51 -69.79 25.03
N LEU A 386 3.65 -70.80 25.91
CA LEU A 386 3.73 -72.15 25.44
C LEU A 386 2.40 -72.47 24.70
N THR A 387 2.48 -72.64 23.38
CA THR A 387 1.43 -73.33 22.62
C THR A 387 1.57 -74.79 22.96
N VAL A 388 0.66 -75.31 23.77
CA VAL A 388 0.52 -76.73 23.95
C VAL A 388 -0.34 -77.18 22.78
N ASP A 389 0.30 -77.94 21.84
CA ASP A 389 -0.41 -78.70 20.78
C ASP A 389 -1.27 -79.80 21.36
#